data_d9d7ab514d2b946b396d193ad4d15321
#
_entry.id   d9d7ab514d2b946b396d193ad4d15321
#
_cell.length_a   1.000
_cell.length_b   1.000
_cell.length_c   1.000
_cell.angle_alpha   90.00
_cell.angle_beta   90.00
_cell.angle_gamma   90.00
#
_symmetry.space_group_name_H-M   'P 1'
#
loop_
_entity.id
_entity.type
_entity.pdbx_description
1 polymer ?
#
loop_
_entity_poly.entity_id
_entity_poly.type
_entity_poly.pdbx_seq_one_letter_code
_entity_poly.pdbx_strand_id
1 'polypeptide(L)'
;EEKVLSAMYRVHPYEEVAFDLFSIDEPTQTWGIGRIGELPEALDLDTFVSKVKEVFQLEGLRVVRPTHTNSTVKRIAICGGSGEKFYPYALAQKADVYITGDIYYHTAQDMQSAGLIAIDPGHYIESLCKEKFVEKFEKWKQEENWTVDFFVSETDTNPFQFN
;
A
#
# COMPACT_ATOMS: atom_id res chain seq x y z
N GLU A 1 -25.98 2.58 -14.53
CA GLU A 1 -26.18 3.64 -15.53
C GLU A 1 -27.52 4.33 -15.31
N GLU A 2 -28.69 3.67 -15.45
CA GLU A 2 -30.03 4.27 -15.29
C GLU A 2 -30.22 5.05 -13.98
N LYS A 3 -29.75 4.53 -12.83
CA LYS A 3 -29.88 5.23 -11.52
C LYS A 3 -29.12 6.55 -11.48
N VAL A 4 -27.98 6.62 -12.14
CA VAL A 4 -27.15 7.84 -12.19
C VAL A 4 -27.83 8.88 -13.09
N LEU A 5 -28.28 8.49 -14.27
CA LEU A 5 -29.01 9.36 -15.17
C LEU A 5 -30.31 9.88 -14.55
N SER A 6 -31.08 9.02 -13.89
CA SER A 6 -32.29 9.41 -13.16
C SER A 6 -32.00 10.39 -12.03
N ALA A 7 -30.86 10.25 -11.34
CA ALA A 7 -30.46 11.20 -10.31
C ALA A 7 -30.07 12.56 -10.92
N MET A 8 -29.33 12.54 -12.03
CA MET A 8 -28.96 13.74 -12.77
C MET A 8 -30.20 14.52 -13.23
N TYR A 9 -31.16 13.87 -13.88
CA TYR A 9 -32.41 14.52 -14.34
C TYR A 9 -33.22 15.12 -13.21
N ARG A 10 -33.20 14.55 -12.02
CA ARG A 10 -33.94 15.08 -10.86
C ARG A 10 -33.37 16.36 -10.27
N VAL A 11 -32.05 16.55 -10.37
CA VAL A 11 -31.35 17.65 -9.70
C VAL A 11 -30.88 18.74 -10.68
N HIS A 12 -30.88 18.43 -11.96
CA HIS A 12 -30.41 19.36 -12.96
C HIS A 12 -31.41 20.54 -13.15
N PRO A 13 -30.96 21.80 -13.24
CA PRO A 13 -31.83 22.94 -13.29
C PRO A 13 -32.54 23.13 -14.66
N TYR A 14 -32.10 22.43 -15.71
CA TYR A 14 -32.72 22.52 -17.03
C TYR A 14 -33.68 21.35 -17.28
N GLU A 15 -34.79 21.61 -17.94
CA GLU A 15 -35.78 20.61 -18.34
C GLU A 15 -35.19 19.62 -19.35
N GLU A 16 -34.37 20.10 -20.27
CA GLU A 16 -33.60 19.30 -21.22
C GLU A 16 -32.13 19.36 -20.89
N VAL A 17 -31.57 18.23 -20.45
CA VAL A 17 -30.17 18.09 -20.06
C VAL A 17 -29.37 17.62 -21.27
N ALA A 18 -28.46 18.46 -21.76
CA ALA A 18 -27.50 18.03 -22.77
C ALA A 18 -26.36 17.22 -22.12
N PHE A 19 -26.20 15.99 -22.53
CA PHE A 19 -25.08 15.13 -22.09
C PHE A 19 -24.78 14.06 -23.15
N ASP A 20 -23.56 13.54 -23.11
CA ASP A 20 -23.12 12.42 -23.92
C ASP A 20 -22.66 11.29 -23.03
N LEU A 21 -22.89 10.05 -23.45
CA LEU A 21 -22.38 8.84 -22.79
C LEU A 21 -21.30 8.22 -23.67
N PHE A 22 -20.11 8.10 -23.11
CA PHE A 22 -19.01 7.41 -23.74
C PHE A 22 -18.69 6.13 -22.97
N SER A 23 -18.57 5.02 -23.69
CA SER A 23 -17.97 3.80 -23.11
C SER A 23 -16.48 4.05 -22.91
N ILE A 24 -16.00 3.84 -21.69
CA ILE A 24 -14.58 3.87 -21.39
C ILE A 24 -14.13 2.41 -21.32
N ASP A 25 -13.15 2.04 -22.14
CA ASP A 25 -12.49 0.74 -22.01
C ASP A 25 -11.72 0.73 -20.69
N GLU A 26 -12.21 -0.04 -19.72
CA GLU A 26 -11.46 -0.23 -18.48
C GLU A 26 -10.16 -0.99 -18.79
N PRO A 27 -9.02 -0.49 -18.33
CA PRO A 27 -7.77 -1.25 -18.49
C PRO A 27 -7.92 -2.61 -17.79
N THR A 28 -7.53 -3.67 -18.47
CA THR A 28 -7.56 -5.04 -17.94
C THR A 28 -6.67 -5.24 -16.71
N GLN A 29 -5.83 -4.25 -16.40
CA GLN A 29 -5.00 -4.21 -15.22
C GLN A 29 -5.37 -3.01 -14.34
N THR A 30 -5.71 -3.28 -13.10
CA THR A 30 -5.89 -2.24 -12.08
C THR A 30 -4.53 -1.77 -11.56
N TRP A 31 -4.24 -0.49 -11.80
CA TRP A 31 -3.05 0.16 -11.25
C TRP A 31 -3.40 0.83 -9.92
N GLY A 32 -2.48 0.78 -8.96
CA GLY A 32 -2.64 1.43 -7.67
C GLY A 32 -1.30 1.58 -6.96
N ILE A 33 -1.23 2.52 -6.02
CA ILE A 33 -0.04 2.81 -5.22
C ILE A 33 0.28 1.71 -4.21
N GLY A 34 -0.76 0.96 -3.77
CA GLY A 34 -0.61 -0.17 -2.85
C GLY A 34 -0.75 -1.52 -3.56
N ARG A 35 -0.50 -2.55 -2.80
CA ARG A 35 -0.70 -3.95 -3.22
C ARG A 35 -1.40 -4.70 -2.11
N ILE A 36 -2.13 -5.75 -2.50
CA ILE A 36 -2.73 -6.71 -1.58
C ILE A 36 -2.37 -8.11 -2.04
N GLY A 37 -2.12 -8.99 -1.09
CA GLY A 37 -1.73 -10.37 -1.36
C GLY A 37 -2.02 -11.27 -0.17
N GLU A 38 -1.78 -12.56 -0.34
CA GLU A 38 -1.94 -13.55 0.71
C GLU A 38 -0.66 -14.34 0.92
N LEU A 39 -0.36 -14.64 2.18
CA LEU A 39 0.68 -15.60 2.50
C LEU A 39 0.21 -17.01 2.10
N PRO A 40 1.14 -17.90 1.70
CA PRO A 40 0.81 -19.30 1.45
C PRO A 40 0.14 -19.95 2.67
N GLU A 41 0.65 -19.66 3.87
CA GLU A 41 0.12 -20.10 5.15
C GLU A 41 -0.07 -18.89 6.08
N ALA A 42 -1.08 -18.98 6.95
CA ALA A 42 -1.32 -17.96 7.96
C ALA A 42 -0.22 -18.03 9.04
N LEU A 43 0.26 -16.89 9.48
CA LEU A 43 1.26 -16.75 10.54
C LEU A 43 0.64 -16.07 11.75
N ASP A 44 1.15 -16.36 12.93
CA ASP A 44 0.87 -15.52 14.09
C ASP A 44 1.54 -14.13 13.90
N LEU A 45 0.97 -13.12 14.57
CA LEU A 45 1.40 -11.73 14.36
C LEU A 45 2.86 -11.51 14.75
N ASP A 46 3.36 -12.12 15.81
CA ASP A 46 4.74 -11.88 16.26
C ASP A 46 5.76 -12.50 15.31
N THR A 47 5.47 -13.69 14.78
CA THR A 47 6.23 -14.31 13.69
C THR A 47 6.19 -13.45 12.44
N PHE A 48 5.02 -12.91 12.08
CA PHE A 48 4.89 -12.05 10.91
C PHE A 48 5.66 -10.73 11.08
N VAL A 49 5.59 -10.08 12.24
CA VAL A 49 6.37 -8.88 12.57
C VAL A 49 7.87 -9.14 12.46
N SER A 50 8.33 -10.28 12.97
CA SER A 50 9.75 -10.68 12.86
C SER A 50 10.17 -10.85 11.40
N LYS A 51 9.31 -11.47 10.58
CA LYS A 51 9.54 -11.61 9.14
C LYS A 51 9.58 -10.26 8.42
N VAL A 52 8.70 -9.32 8.78
CA VAL A 52 8.72 -7.95 8.21
C VAL A 52 10.04 -7.25 8.56
N LYS A 53 10.50 -7.36 9.81
CA LYS A 53 11.81 -6.81 10.22
C LYS A 53 12.96 -7.39 9.42
N GLU A 54 12.98 -8.70 9.23
CA GLU A 54 14.00 -9.40 8.45
C GLU A 54 14.00 -8.95 6.99
N VAL A 55 12.84 -9.02 6.32
CA VAL A 55 12.71 -8.70 4.90
C VAL A 55 13.03 -7.23 4.61
N PHE A 56 12.64 -6.33 5.52
CA PHE A 56 12.88 -4.89 5.37
C PHE A 56 14.20 -4.42 6.03
N GLN A 57 14.97 -5.34 6.60
CA GLN A 57 16.26 -5.07 7.25
C GLN A 57 16.16 -4.00 8.34
N LEU A 58 15.12 -4.11 9.21
CA LEU A 58 14.80 -3.11 10.22
C LEU A 58 15.27 -3.51 11.62
N GLU A 59 15.85 -2.57 12.35
CA GLU A 59 16.13 -2.72 13.78
C GLU A 59 14.85 -2.65 14.62
N GLY A 60 13.91 -1.81 14.25
CA GLY A 60 12.63 -1.62 14.93
C GLY A 60 11.50 -1.22 13.98
N LEU A 61 10.26 -1.36 14.46
CA LEU A 61 9.04 -0.89 13.79
C LEU A 61 7.94 -0.66 14.82
N ARG A 62 6.88 0.06 14.44
CA ARG A 62 5.70 0.27 15.29
C ARG A 62 4.59 -0.68 14.88
N VAL A 63 3.84 -1.23 15.85
CA VAL A 63 2.72 -2.14 15.60
C VAL A 63 1.48 -1.62 16.31
N VAL A 64 0.41 -1.47 15.56
CA VAL A 64 -0.94 -1.23 16.07
C VAL A 64 -1.62 -2.57 16.24
N ARG A 65 -2.01 -2.89 17.48
CA ARG A 65 -2.67 -4.16 17.82
C ARG A 65 -4.10 -3.88 18.30
N PRO A 66 -5.12 -4.31 17.56
CA PRO A 66 -6.49 -4.25 18.03
C PRO A 66 -6.72 -5.16 19.25
N THR A 67 -7.59 -4.74 20.17
CA THR A 67 -7.81 -5.42 21.45
C THR A 67 -8.52 -6.77 21.29
N HIS A 68 -9.27 -6.98 20.20
CA HIS A 68 -10.19 -8.10 20.02
C HIS A 68 -10.06 -8.83 18.67
N THR A 69 -8.89 -8.76 18.04
CA THR A 69 -8.67 -9.44 16.75
C THR A 69 -7.88 -10.73 16.93
N ASN A 70 -8.13 -11.69 16.04
CA ASN A 70 -7.27 -12.85 15.87
C ASN A 70 -5.85 -12.38 15.56
N SER A 71 -4.89 -12.92 16.29
CA SER A 71 -3.47 -12.61 16.10
C SER A 71 -2.87 -13.28 14.86
N THR A 72 -3.70 -13.72 13.90
CA THR A 72 -3.27 -14.48 12.74
C THR A 72 -3.31 -13.61 11.49
N VAL A 73 -2.24 -13.60 10.73
CA VAL A 73 -2.05 -12.81 9.51
C VAL A 73 -1.95 -13.74 8.31
N LYS A 74 -2.82 -13.55 7.33
CA LYS A 74 -2.76 -14.21 6.03
C LYS A 74 -2.88 -13.24 4.87
N ARG A 75 -3.85 -12.31 4.94
CA ARG A 75 -4.10 -11.33 3.90
C ARG A 75 -3.46 -10.00 4.26
N ILE A 76 -2.54 -9.55 3.43
CA ILE A 76 -1.68 -8.40 3.68
C ILE A 76 -2.00 -7.31 2.67
N ALA A 77 -2.19 -6.08 3.16
CA ALA A 77 -2.15 -4.88 2.34
C ALA A 77 -0.87 -4.10 2.64
N ILE A 78 -0.25 -3.52 1.61
CA ILE A 78 0.96 -2.72 1.74
C ILE A 78 0.90 -1.48 0.85
N CYS A 79 1.32 -0.35 1.41
CA CYS A 79 1.57 0.88 0.68
C CYS A 79 2.87 1.50 1.18
N GLY A 80 3.86 1.64 0.32
CA GLY A 80 5.14 2.28 0.66
C GLY A 80 4.95 3.76 0.99
N GLY A 81 5.93 4.35 1.66
CA GLY A 81 5.88 5.72 2.11
C GLY A 81 4.76 6.00 3.11
N SER A 82 4.20 7.21 3.07
CA SER A 82 3.15 7.68 3.98
C SER A 82 1.75 7.36 3.45
N GLY A 83 1.35 6.11 3.51
CA GLY A 83 0.08 5.60 2.98
C GLY A 83 -1.05 5.48 3.99
N GLU A 84 -0.96 6.08 5.17
CA GLU A 84 -1.91 5.90 6.28
C GLU A 84 -3.37 6.14 5.88
N LYS A 85 -3.64 7.14 5.02
CA LYS A 85 -4.99 7.52 4.58
C LYS A 85 -5.69 6.45 3.74
N PHE A 86 -4.96 5.45 3.27
CA PHE A 86 -5.49 4.38 2.44
C PHE A 86 -5.94 3.14 3.22
N TYR A 87 -5.81 3.13 4.56
CA TYR A 87 -6.26 2.00 5.37
C TYR A 87 -7.75 1.60 5.17
N PRO A 88 -8.69 2.52 4.83
CA PRO A 88 -10.06 2.10 4.55
C PRO A 88 -10.17 1.15 3.35
N TYR A 89 -9.28 1.28 2.36
CA TYR A 89 -9.22 0.35 1.22
C TYR A 89 -8.68 -1.02 1.65
N ALA A 90 -7.69 -1.07 2.56
CA ALA A 90 -7.21 -2.32 3.14
C ALA A 90 -8.34 -3.05 3.90
N LEU A 91 -9.11 -2.32 4.71
CA LEU A 91 -10.29 -2.84 5.39
C LEU A 91 -11.36 -3.37 4.42
N ALA A 92 -11.70 -2.58 3.39
CA ALA A 92 -12.68 -2.98 2.37
C ALA A 92 -12.26 -4.25 1.64
N GLN A 93 -10.97 -4.47 1.48
CA GLN A 93 -10.37 -5.67 0.89
C GLN A 93 -10.14 -6.80 1.92
N LYS A 94 -10.61 -6.63 3.17
CA LYS A 94 -10.49 -7.61 4.26
C LYS A 94 -9.03 -8.02 4.55
N ALA A 95 -8.12 -7.06 4.53
CA ALA A 95 -6.75 -7.30 4.95
C ALA A 95 -6.69 -7.56 6.47
N ASP A 96 -5.90 -8.55 6.89
CA ASP A 96 -5.62 -8.81 8.31
C ASP A 96 -4.64 -7.78 8.85
N VAL A 97 -3.71 -7.35 8.00
CA VAL A 97 -2.68 -6.37 8.34
C VAL A 97 -2.47 -5.36 7.21
N TYR A 98 -2.21 -4.12 7.61
CA TYR A 98 -1.81 -3.04 6.71
C TYR A 98 -0.41 -2.55 7.06
N ILE A 99 0.49 -2.55 6.08
CA ILE A 99 1.88 -2.11 6.22
C ILE A 99 2.05 -0.78 5.49
N THR A 100 2.42 0.27 6.22
CA THR A 100 2.70 1.61 5.66
C THR A 100 3.51 2.44 6.66
N GLY A 101 4.32 3.38 6.18
CA GLY A 101 5.09 4.29 7.02
C GLY A 101 4.29 5.49 7.51
N ASP A 102 4.83 6.19 8.50
CA ASP A 102 4.37 7.47 9.02
C ASP A 102 2.91 7.47 9.53
N ILE A 103 2.51 6.42 10.22
CA ILE A 103 1.16 6.34 10.80
C ILE A 103 1.04 7.35 11.94
N TYR A 104 0.12 8.31 11.81
CA TYR A 104 -0.18 9.28 12.86
C TYR A 104 -0.95 8.66 14.01
N TYR A 105 -0.81 9.26 15.19
CA TYR A 105 -1.41 8.76 16.43
C TYR A 105 -2.92 8.52 16.33
N HIS A 106 -3.68 9.47 15.81
CA HIS A 106 -5.14 9.34 15.68
C HIS A 106 -5.52 8.29 14.62
N THR A 107 -4.82 8.26 13.50
CA THR A 107 -5.03 7.23 12.47
C THR A 107 -4.74 5.83 13.01
N ALA A 108 -3.71 5.69 13.85
CA ALA A 108 -3.43 4.42 14.54
C ALA A 108 -4.58 3.99 15.46
N GLN A 109 -5.19 4.96 16.19
CA GLN A 109 -6.37 4.69 17.02
C GLN A 109 -7.60 4.27 16.19
N ASP A 110 -7.80 4.92 15.04
CA ASP A 110 -8.88 4.57 14.11
C ASP A 110 -8.69 3.15 13.55
N MET A 111 -7.47 2.80 13.10
CA MET A 111 -7.13 1.45 12.66
C MET A 111 -7.36 0.42 13.77
N GLN A 112 -6.90 0.73 14.99
CA GLN A 112 -7.10 -0.13 16.17
C GLN A 112 -8.59 -0.36 16.45
N SER A 113 -9.38 0.70 16.42
CA SER A 113 -10.83 0.66 16.66
C SER A 113 -11.58 -0.11 15.58
N ALA A 114 -11.10 -0.01 14.32
CA ALA A 114 -11.64 -0.74 13.19
C ALA A 114 -11.22 -2.23 13.16
N GLY A 115 -10.38 -2.69 14.10
CA GLY A 115 -9.92 -4.06 14.16
C GLY A 115 -8.80 -4.40 13.18
N LEU A 116 -8.16 -3.41 12.56
CA LEU A 116 -7.06 -3.60 11.60
C LEU A 116 -5.71 -3.60 12.32
N ILE A 117 -4.94 -4.65 12.14
CA ILE A 117 -3.53 -4.65 12.54
C ILE A 117 -2.79 -3.72 11.59
N ALA A 118 -1.96 -2.81 12.12
CA ALA A 118 -1.09 -2.01 11.28
C ALA A 118 0.37 -2.14 11.71
N ILE A 119 1.25 -2.17 10.72
CA ILE A 119 2.70 -2.20 10.92
C ILE A 119 3.29 -0.97 10.24
N ASP A 120 3.98 -0.17 11.03
CA ASP A 120 4.69 1.00 10.55
C ASP A 120 6.21 0.75 10.60
N PRO A 121 6.78 0.39 9.46
CA PRO A 121 8.22 0.15 9.33
C PRO A 121 9.04 1.45 9.13
N GLY A 122 8.36 2.61 9.13
CA GLY A 122 8.93 3.90 8.76
C GLY A 122 8.91 4.18 7.26
N HIS A 123 9.04 5.44 6.91
CA HIS A 123 9.02 5.90 5.51
C HIS A 123 10.22 5.38 4.72
N TYR A 124 11.36 5.24 5.39
CA TYR A 124 12.63 4.89 4.77
C TYR A 124 12.66 3.52 4.07
N ILE A 125 11.67 2.65 4.31
CA ILE A 125 11.54 1.40 3.54
C ILE A 125 11.44 1.61 2.03
N GLU A 126 11.12 2.80 1.57
CA GLU A 126 11.17 3.14 0.13
C GLU A 126 12.57 2.97 -0.45
N SER A 127 13.61 3.07 0.37
CA SER A 127 14.99 2.85 -0.06
C SER A 127 15.26 1.44 -0.57
N LEU A 128 14.47 0.44 -0.14
CA LEU A 128 14.61 -0.95 -0.57
C LEU A 128 14.35 -1.17 -2.07
N CYS A 129 13.65 -0.24 -2.72
CA CYS A 129 13.40 -0.34 -4.16
C CYS A 129 14.66 -0.07 -5.01
N LYS A 130 15.70 0.59 -4.48
CA LYS A 130 16.89 1.01 -5.24
C LYS A 130 17.58 -0.16 -5.96
N GLU A 131 17.86 -1.22 -5.23
CA GLU A 131 18.51 -2.42 -5.79
C GLU A 131 17.66 -3.07 -6.87
N LYS A 132 16.35 -3.21 -6.62
CA LYS A 132 15.41 -3.81 -7.56
C LYS A 132 15.22 -2.97 -8.82
N PHE A 133 15.33 -1.64 -8.73
CA PHE A 133 15.35 -0.79 -9.91
C PHE A 133 16.62 -1.01 -10.74
N VAL A 134 17.79 -1.09 -10.10
CA VAL A 134 19.05 -1.35 -10.83
C VAL A 134 19.01 -2.71 -11.51
N GLU A 135 18.58 -3.78 -10.83
CA GLU A 135 18.38 -5.10 -11.43
C GLU A 135 17.49 -5.03 -12.68
N LYS A 136 16.39 -4.30 -12.61
CA LYS A 136 15.45 -4.15 -13.71
C LYS A 136 16.03 -3.32 -14.87
N PHE A 137 16.72 -2.24 -14.56
CA PHE A 137 17.36 -1.39 -15.56
C PHE A 137 18.53 -2.12 -16.28
N GLU A 138 19.32 -2.90 -15.56
CA GLU A 138 20.36 -3.74 -16.17
C GLU A 138 19.76 -4.77 -17.13
N LYS A 139 18.60 -5.35 -16.79
CA LYS A 139 17.88 -6.23 -17.71
C LYS A 139 17.46 -5.49 -18.98
N TRP A 140 16.82 -4.32 -18.84
CA TRP A 140 16.40 -3.51 -19.98
C TRP A 140 17.59 -3.00 -20.80
N LYS A 141 18.70 -2.64 -20.14
CA LYS A 141 19.95 -2.28 -20.83
C LYS A 141 20.41 -3.36 -21.81
N GLN A 142 20.32 -4.63 -21.40
CA GLN A 142 20.66 -5.76 -22.27
C GLN A 142 19.65 -5.94 -23.40
N GLU A 143 18.36 -5.85 -23.10
CA GLU A 143 17.28 -6.03 -24.08
C GLU A 143 17.28 -4.93 -25.14
N GLU A 144 17.55 -3.68 -24.75
CA GLU A 144 17.46 -2.49 -25.60
C GLU A 144 18.85 -1.99 -26.08
N ASN A 145 19.92 -2.69 -25.75
CA ASN A 145 21.32 -2.35 -26.12
C ASN A 145 21.73 -0.93 -25.66
N TRP A 146 21.36 -0.54 -24.42
CA TRP A 146 21.78 0.76 -23.88
C TRP A 146 23.25 0.77 -23.52
N THR A 147 23.91 1.92 -23.73
CA THR A 147 25.33 2.16 -23.40
C THR A 147 25.52 2.96 -22.10
N VAL A 148 24.66 2.73 -21.10
CA VAL A 148 24.67 3.42 -19.80
C VAL A 148 25.05 2.44 -18.70
N ASP A 149 25.57 2.94 -17.58
CA ASP A 149 25.82 2.16 -16.39
C ASP A 149 24.88 2.55 -15.27
N PHE A 150 24.42 1.58 -14.51
CA PHE A 150 23.53 1.77 -13.37
C PHE A 150 24.25 1.34 -12.09
N PHE A 151 24.05 2.11 -11.03
CA PHE A 151 24.56 1.77 -9.69
C PHE A 151 23.59 2.21 -8.61
N VAL A 152 23.60 1.50 -7.49
CA VAL A 152 22.81 1.84 -6.30
C VAL A 152 23.51 2.96 -5.55
N SER A 153 22.77 4.02 -5.17
CA SER A 153 23.30 5.02 -4.27
C SER A 153 23.46 4.46 -2.85
N GLU A 154 24.66 4.58 -2.28
CA GLU A 154 24.99 4.17 -0.91
C GLU A 154 24.62 5.23 0.14
N THR A 155 24.10 6.39 -0.29
CA THR A 155 23.73 7.46 0.63
C THR A 155 22.56 7.01 1.51
N ASP A 156 22.78 7.00 2.82
CA ASP A 156 21.75 6.83 3.83
C ASP A 156 21.10 8.18 4.14
N THR A 157 19.79 8.25 3.95
CA THR A 157 18.98 9.45 4.23
C THR A 157 17.99 9.22 5.38
N ASN A 158 18.12 8.10 6.12
CA ASN A 158 17.25 7.82 7.25
C ASN A 158 17.59 8.77 8.43
N PRO A 159 16.67 9.66 8.85
CA PRO A 159 16.91 10.54 9.99
C PRO A 159 16.68 9.86 11.34
N PHE A 160 16.12 8.65 11.37
CA PHE A 160 15.71 7.98 12.59
C PHE A 160 16.68 6.86 12.97
N GLN A 161 16.90 6.75 14.29
CA GLN A 161 17.68 5.68 14.90
C GLN A 161 16.84 5.03 16.02
N PHE A 162 16.97 3.72 16.19
CA PHE A 162 16.37 2.98 17.30
C PHE A 162 17.41 2.79 18.39
N ASN A 163 17.14 3.31 19.59
CA ASN A 163 18.01 3.19 20.78
C ASN A 163 17.40 2.26 21.83
#